data_b806e16de2054fd0804f7e12c20c224d
#
_entry.id   b806e16de2054fd0804f7e12c20c224d
#
_cell.length_a   1.000
_cell.length_b   1.000
_cell.length_c   1.000
_cell.angle_alpha   90.00
_cell.angle_beta   90.00
_cell.angle_gamma   90.00
#
_symmetry.space_group_name_H-M   'P 1'
#
loop_
_entity.id
_entity.type
_entity.pdbx_description
1 polymer ?
#
loop_
_entity_poly.entity_id
_entity_poly.type
_entity_poly.pdbx_seq_one_letter_code
_entity_poly.pdbx_strand_id
1 'polypeptide(L)'
;TIGDLYIVENGSKKWICNTLEDCVRDLNRNGQFDNGEKKVYGETAIPYGRYEVELNVKSPKYSNFAKYPWAKPYGGFLPRLKNVNGFDGILLHVGNTPKDTLGCILVGYNTIKGQLTDSRKAFALLMDKYLTPARKRGEKVCITIK
;
A
#
# COMPACT_ATOMS: atom_id res chain seq x y z
N THR A 1 -2.56 -6.18 10.61
CA THR A 1 -1.20 -6.75 10.41
C THR A 1 -0.20 -5.63 10.17
N ILE A 2 0.83 -5.59 10.98
CA ILE A 2 1.94 -4.64 10.84
C ILE A 2 3.06 -5.33 10.07
N GLY A 3 3.64 -4.62 9.12
CA GLY A 3 4.75 -5.11 8.31
C GLY A 3 5.86 -4.08 8.18
N ASP A 4 6.86 -4.45 7.40
CA ASP A 4 8.00 -3.59 7.06
C ASP A 4 8.04 -3.35 5.56
N LEU A 5 8.25 -2.09 5.18
CA LEU A 5 8.39 -1.70 3.78
C LEU A 5 9.84 -1.36 3.47
N TYR A 6 10.34 -2.01 2.44
CA TYR A 6 11.70 -1.82 1.93
C TYR A 6 11.66 -1.29 0.50
N ILE A 7 12.63 -0.47 0.16
CA ILE A 7 12.93 -0.15 -1.24
C ILE A 7 14.08 -1.07 -1.69
N VAL A 8 13.89 -1.70 -2.84
CA VAL A 8 14.92 -2.54 -3.47
C VAL A 8 15.37 -1.87 -4.77
N GLU A 9 16.62 -1.46 -4.83
CA GLU A 9 17.23 -0.83 -6.00
C GLU A 9 18.62 -1.43 -6.22
N ASN A 10 18.92 -1.83 -7.46
CA ASN A 10 20.25 -2.34 -7.83
C ASN A 10 20.80 -3.42 -6.88
N GLY A 11 19.92 -4.33 -6.43
CA GLY A 11 20.28 -5.39 -5.49
C GLY A 11 20.40 -4.95 -4.03
N SER A 12 20.23 -3.68 -3.73
CA SER A 12 20.29 -3.12 -2.39
C SER A 12 18.89 -3.00 -1.79
N LYS A 13 18.74 -3.37 -0.53
CA LYS A 13 17.47 -3.36 0.20
C LYS A 13 17.55 -2.38 1.36
N LYS A 14 16.66 -1.38 1.37
CA LYS A 14 16.63 -0.34 2.42
C LYS A 14 15.25 -0.27 3.06
N TRP A 15 15.19 -0.41 4.38
CA TRP A 15 13.97 -0.17 5.15
C TRP A 15 13.60 1.32 5.12
N ILE A 16 12.31 1.61 4.93
CA ILE A 16 11.83 3.01 4.91
C ILE A 16 10.73 3.30 5.92
N CYS A 17 9.82 2.38 6.15
CA CYS A 17 8.74 2.57 7.12
C CYS A 17 8.06 1.25 7.44
N ASN A 18 7.03 1.32 8.30
CA ASN A 18 6.12 0.21 8.55
C ASN A 18 4.90 0.29 7.62
N THR A 19 4.19 -0.83 7.53
CA THR A 19 2.90 -0.92 6.86
C THR A 19 1.84 -1.42 7.84
N LEU A 20 0.58 -1.12 7.52
CA LEU A 20 -0.55 -1.73 8.21
C LEU A 20 -1.55 -2.21 7.15
N GLU A 21 -1.91 -3.46 7.27
CA GLU A 21 -2.95 -4.11 6.47
C GLU A 21 -3.99 -4.75 7.39
N ASP A 22 -5.10 -5.13 6.81
CA ASP A 22 -6.12 -5.94 7.49
C ASP A 22 -5.59 -7.33 7.87
N CYS A 23 -6.47 -8.22 8.28
CA CYS A 23 -6.10 -9.57 8.69
C CYS A 23 -5.60 -10.41 7.51
N VAL A 24 -4.46 -11.05 7.67
CA VAL A 24 -3.92 -11.99 6.68
C VAL A 24 -4.78 -13.27 6.69
N ARG A 25 -5.34 -13.62 5.52
CA ARG A 25 -6.17 -14.81 5.36
C ARG A 25 -5.65 -15.77 4.29
N ASP A 26 -4.66 -15.37 3.51
CA ASP A 26 -3.88 -16.25 2.64
C ASP A 26 -2.82 -16.94 3.50
N LEU A 27 -3.24 -17.94 4.25
CA LEU A 27 -2.43 -18.57 5.31
C LEU A 27 -1.31 -19.45 4.75
N ASN A 28 -1.53 -20.05 3.58
CA ASN A 28 -0.52 -20.86 2.91
C ASN A 28 0.39 -20.04 1.99
N ARG A 29 0.14 -18.73 1.86
CA ARG A 29 0.95 -17.76 1.11
C ARG A 29 1.06 -18.07 -0.39
N ASN A 30 0.01 -18.67 -0.98
CA ASN A 30 0.03 -19.03 -2.39
C ASN A 30 -0.62 -17.98 -3.33
N GLY A 31 -1.10 -16.88 -2.79
CA GLY A 31 -1.74 -15.81 -3.56
C GLY A 31 -3.23 -16.06 -3.85
N GLN A 32 -3.80 -17.08 -3.25
CA GLN A 32 -5.20 -17.48 -3.43
C GLN A 32 -5.89 -17.61 -2.08
N PHE A 33 -7.23 -17.56 -2.08
CA PHE A 33 -8.04 -17.90 -0.91
C PHE A 33 -8.61 -19.29 -1.14
N ASP A 34 -7.86 -20.33 -0.81
CA ASP A 34 -8.20 -21.73 -1.02
C ASP A 34 -8.05 -22.55 0.29
N ASN A 35 -8.29 -23.87 0.22
CA ASN A 35 -8.11 -24.78 1.35
C ASN A 35 -8.81 -24.30 2.64
N GLY A 36 -10.04 -23.78 2.53
CA GLY A 36 -10.83 -23.29 3.67
C GLY A 36 -10.56 -21.83 4.03
N GLU A 37 -9.61 -21.18 3.39
CA GLU A 37 -9.38 -19.74 3.52
C GLU A 37 -10.53 -18.97 2.88
N LYS A 38 -10.98 -17.88 3.53
CA LYS A 38 -12.07 -17.06 3.02
C LYS A 38 -11.76 -15.57 3.15
N LYS A 39 -12.05 -14.84 2.07
CA LYS A 39 -12.02 -13.38 2.11
C LYS A 39 -13.21 -12.88 2.92
N VAL A 40 -12.96 -12.05 3.94
CA VAL A 40 -13.98 -11.33 4.69
C VAL A 40 -13.95 -9.88 4.22
N TYR A 41 -15.08 -9.41 3.66
CA TYR A 41 -15.15 -8.06 3.10
C TYR A 41 -14.77 -6.99 4.13
N GLY A 42 -13.87 -6.10 3.72
CA GLY A 42 -13.40 -4.99 4.55
C GLY A 42 -12.46 -5.38 5.70
N GLU A 43 -12.13 -6.68 5.86
CA GLU A 43 -11.31 -7.18 6.96
C GLU A 43 -10.22 -8.15 6.49
N THR A 44 -9.79 -8.05 5.24
CA THR A 44 -8.82 -8.99 4.67
C THR A 44 -7.68 -8.25 3.99
N ALA A 45 -6.45 -8.58 4.37
CA ALA A 45 -5.25 -8.15 3.67
C ALA A 45 -5.19 -8.81 2.28
N ILE A 46 -4.55 -8.12 1.32
CA ILE A 46 -4.36 -8.69 -0.01
C ILE A 46 -3.49 -9.96 0.07
N PRO A 47 -3.68 -10.93 -0.86
CA PRO A 47 -2.88 -12.14 -0.84
C PRO A 47 -1.40 -11.86 -1.14
N TYR A 48 -0.56 -12.78 -0.69
CA TYR A 48 0.88 -12.75 -1.00
C TYR A 48 1.12 -12.80 -2.51
N GLY A 49 2.18 -12.19 -2.96
CA GLY A 49 2.52 -12.20 -4.38
C GLY A 49 3.32 -10.97 -4.81
N ARG A 50 3.56 -10.91 -6.10
CA ARG A 50 4.24 -9.77 -6.74
C ARG A 50 3.25 -9.05 -7.64
N TYR A 51 3.11 -7.74 -7.45
CA TYR A 51 2.17 -6.91 -8.16
C TYR A 51 2.87 -5.75 -8.85
N GLU A 52 2.47 -5.45 -10.07
CA GLU A 52 2.88 -4.21 -10.73
C GLU A 52 2.16 -3.03 -10.08
N VAL A 53 2.88 -1.93 -9.87
CA VAL A 53 2.34 -0.70 -9.28
C VAL A 53 2.13 0.33 -10.36
N GLU A 54 0.87 0.74 -10.58
CA GLU A 54 0.52 1.84 -11.48
C GLU A 54 0.69 3.18 -10.75
N LEU A 55 1.39 4.11 -11.38
CA LEU A 55 1.65 5.44 -10.83
C LEU A 55 0.92 6.55 -11.61
N ASN A 56 0.23 6.21 -12.70
CA ASN A 56 -0.42 7.14 -13.63
C ASN A 56 -1.95 7.06 -13.60
N VAL A 57 -2.52 6.43 -12.56
CA VAL A 57 -3.97 6.32 -12.41
C VAL A 57 -4.43 7.23 -11.28
N LYS A 58 -5.33 8.15 -11.60
CA LYS A 58 -5.90 9.07 -10.64
C LYS A 58 -6.98 8.38 -9.82
N SER A 59 -6.93 8.51 -8.50
CA SER A 59 -7.97 7.99 -7.61
C SER A 59 -9.13 8.98 -7.53
N PRO A 60 -10.36 8.60 -7.92
CA PRO A 60 -11.51 9.49 -7.77
C PRO A 60 -11.76 9.88 -6.31
N LYS A 61 -11.67 8.92 -5.40
CA LYS A 61 -11.88 9.14 -3.96
C LYS A 61 -10.89 10.17 -3.39
N TYR A 62 -9.61 9.97 -3.64
CA TYR A 62 -8.54 10.81 -3.07
C TYR A 62 -8.24 12.05 -3.91
N SER A 63 -9.02 12.31 -4.94
CA SER A 63 -9.04 13.58 -5.66
C SER A 63 -9.93 14.64 -4.98
N ASN A 64 -10.68 14.25 -3.95
CA ASN A 64 -11.37 15.19 -3.07
C ASN A 64 -10.38 15.74 -2.04
N PHE A 65 -9.66 16.79 -2.42
CA PHE A 65 -8.58 17.36 -1.59
C PHE A 65 -9.07 18.11 -0.38
N ALA A 66 -10.34 18.52 -0.34
CA ALA A 66 -10.95 19.10 0.84
C ALA A 66 -11.05 18.07 1.97
N LYS A 67 -11.40 16.83 1.63
CA LYS A 67 -11.49 15.70 2.56
C LYS A 67 -10.13 15.04 2.80
N TYR A 68 -9.29 14.97 1.75
CA TYR A 68 -7.99 14.30 1.79
C TYR A 68 -6.86 15.26 1.37
N PRO A 69 -6.53 16.27 2.20
CA PRO A 69 -5.54 17.30 1.84
C PRO A 69 -4.14 16.73 1.62
N TRP A 70 -3.80 15.58 2.24
CA TRP A 70 -2.52 14.91 2.06
C TRP A 70 -2.31 14.38 0.63
N ALA A 71 -3.39 14.16 -0.14
CA ALA A 71 -3.31 13.68 -1.52
C ALA A 71 -3.12 14.80 -2.54
N LYS A 72 -3.36 16.06 -2.14
CA LYS A 72 -3.27 17.22 -3.03
C LYS A 72 -1.91 17.39 -3.71
N PRO A 73 -0.76 17.26 -3.00
CA PRO A 73 0.56 17.39 -3.65
C PRO A 73 0.81 16.40 -4.79
N TYR A 74 0.08 15.29 -4.81
CA TYR A 74 0.23 14.22 -5.79
C TYR A 74 -0.88 14.24 -6.86
N GLY A 75 -1.79 15.22 -6.80
CA GLY A 75 -2.88 15.37 -7.77
C GLY A 75 -3.88 14.22 -7.76
N GLY A 76 -3.92 13.43 -6.68
CA GLY A 76 -4.76 12.24 -6.58
C GLY A 76 -4.17 10.99 -7.25
N PHE A 77 -2.94 11.07 -7.77
CA PHE A 77 -2.21 9.92 -8.34
C PHE A 77 -1.52 9.16 -7.21
N LEU A 78 -2.12 8.06 -6.79
CA LEU A 78 -1.60 7.21 -5.71
C LEU A 78 -1.11 5.89 -6.29
N PRO A 79 -0.15 5.24 -5.62
CA PRO A 79 0.34 3.92 -6.07
C PRO A 79 -0.79 2.90 -6.03
N ARG A 80 -1.11 2.31 -7.18
CA ARG A 80 -2.18 1.31 -7.32
C ARG A 80 -1.62 -0.03 -7.76
N LEU A 81 -1.97 -1.09 -7.05
CA LEU A 81 -1.57 -2.46 -7.38
C LEU A 81 -2.51 -3.03 -8.45
N LYS A 82 -1.91 -3.62 -9.49
CA LYS A 82 -2.66 -4.26 -10.60
C LYS A 82 -3.00 -5.70 -10.29
N ASN A 83 -4.17 -6.13 -10.72
CA ASN A 83 -4.56 -7.54 -10.78
C ASN A 83 -4.43 -8.27 -9.43
N VAL A 84 -4.86 -7.63 -8.35
CA VAL A 84 -4.89 -8.27 -7.03
C VAL A 84 -6.07 -9.22 -6.96
N ASN A 85 -5.81 -10.51 -6.75
CA ASN A 85 -6.85 -11.53 -6.71
C ASN A 85 -7.90 -11.24 -5.62
N GLY A 86 -9.17 -11.15 -6.04
CA GLY A 86 -10.29 -10.87 -5.14
C GLY A 86 -10.45 -9.41 -4.72
N PHE A 87 -9.65 -8.49 -5.27
CA PHE A 87 -9.69 -7.08 -4.93
C PHE A 87 -9.67 -6.18 -6.17
N ASP A 88 -10.20 -4.97 -6.00
CA ASP A 88 -10.11 -3.90 -6.99
C ASP A 88 -9.77 -2.59 -6.27
N GLY A 89 -9.01 -1.72 -6.94
CA GLY A 89 -8.68 -0.40 -6.39
C GLY A 89 -7.75 -0.42 -5.18
N ILE A 90 -6.85 -1.40 -5.07
CA ILE A 90 -5.87 -1.46 -3.98
C ILE A 90 -4.79 -0.41 -4.17
N LEU A 91 -4.65 0.46 -3.15
CA LEU A 91 -3.69 1.56 -3.13
C LEU A 91 -2.75 1.44 -1.92
N LEU A 92 -1.58 2.08 -2.02
CA LEU A 92 -0.86 2.51 -0.82
C LEU A 92 -1.34 3.92 -0.48
N HIS A 93 -1.74 4.15 0.77
CA HIS A 93 -2.22 5.46 1.16
C HIS A 93 -2.00 5.76 2.65
N VAL A 94 -2.42 6.94 3.07
CA VAL A 94 -2.31 7.43 4.44
C VAL A 94 -3.43 6.84 5.32
N GLY A 95 -3.08 6.45 6.53
CA GLY A 95 -4.01 5.98 7.56
C GLY A 95 -3.26 5.49 8.78
N ASN A 96 -3.94 5.32 9.90
CA ASN A 96 -3.31 5.00 11.18
C ASN A 96 -3.75 3.67 11.77
N THR A 97 -4.97 3.22 11.49
CA THR A 97 -5.57 2.03 12.12
C THR A 97 -6.23 1.15 11.06
N PRO A 98 -6.55 -0.13 11.39
CA PRO A 98 -7.28 -1.01 10.46
C PRO A 98 -8.62 -0.44 9.97
N LYS A 99 -9.22 0.48 10.72
CA LYS A 99 -10.47 1.15 10.31
C LYS A 99 -10.29 2.09 9.13
N ASP A 100 -9.05 2.46 8.82
CA ASP A 100 -8.73 3.38 7.71
C ASP A 100 -8.50 2.65 6.39
N THR A 101 -8.70 1.33 6.34
CA THR A 101 -8.47 0.54 5.14
C THR A 101 -9.53 -0.55 4.94
N LEU A 102 -9.78 -0.87 3.65
CA LEU A 102 -10.63 -1.98 3.21
C LEU A 102 -9.81 -2.90 2.30
N GLY A 103 -8.58 -3.23 2.69
CA GLY A 103 -7.64 -4.04 1.92
C GLY A 103 -6.42 -3.26 1.41
N CYS A 104 -6.50 -1.92 1.35
CA CYS A 104 -5.36 -1.10 0.98
C CYS A 104 -4.22 -1.19 2.00
N ILE A 105 -3.01 -0.88 1.56
CA ILE A 105 -1.81 -0.90 2.40
C ILE A 105 -1.57 0.51 2.94
N LEU A 106 -1.60 0.67 4.26
CA LEU A 106 -1.25 1.92 4.92
C LEU A 106 0.25 1.97 5.19
N VAL A 107 0.83 3.15 5.09
CA VAL A 107 2.25 3.38 5.42
C VAL A 107 2.38 4.35 6.59
N GLY A 108 3.40 4.16 7.41
CA GLY A 108 3.64 4.96 8.60
C GLY A 108 4.71 4.36 9.49
N TYR A 109 4.68 4.67 10.77
CA TYR A 109 5.63 4.14 11.74
C TYR A 109 4.90 3.49 12.91
N ASN A 110 5.27 2.28 13.27
CA ASN A 110 4.63 1.54 14.37
C ASN A 110 5.27 1.91 15.70
N THR A 111 5.03 3.13 16.15
CA THR A 111 5.49 3.61 17.47
C THR A 111 4.48 3.36 18.57
N ILE A 112 3.22 3.05 18.21
CA ILE A 112 2.14 2.68 19.11
C ILE A 112 1.63 1.30 18.68
N LYS A 113 1.50 0.37 19.64
CA LYS A 113 1.09 -1.01 19.35
C LYS A 113 -0.22 -1.06 18.55
N GLY A 114 -0.21 -1.79 17.45
CA GLY A 114 -1.40 -2.06 16.63
C GLY A 114 -1.84 -0.92 15.73
N GLN A 115 -1.07 0.17 15.64
CA GLN A 115 -1.39 1.29 14.76
C GLN A 115 -0.15 1.97 14.19
N LEU A 116 -0.34 2.86 13.22
CA LEU A 116 0.71 3.66 12.63
C LEU A 116 0.65 5.10 13.15
N THR A 117 1.82 5.73 13.20
CA THR A 117 1.99 7.15 13.48
C THR A 117 2.74 7.80 12.32
N ASP A 118 2.65 9.13 12.20
CA ASP A 118 3.33 9.91 11.16
C ASP A 118 3.11 9.36 9.73
N SER A 119 1.90 8.87 9.46
CA SER A 119 1.56 8.24 8.18
C SER A 119 1.76 9.18 7.00
N ARG A 120 1.39 10.46 7.14
CA ARG A 120 1.60 11.47 6.08
C ARG A 120 3.08 11.67 5.78
N LYS A 121 3.93 11.66 6.79
CA LYS A 121 5.39 11.78 6.66
C LYS A 121 5.98 10.57 5.93
N ALA A 122 5.58 9.36 6.30
CA ALA A 122 6.02 8.13 5.64
C ALA A 122 5.56 8.09 4.18
N PHE A 123 4.32 8.48 3.91
CA PHE A 123 3.79 8.53 2.56
C PHE A 123 4.53 9.57 1.70
N ALA A 124 4.82 10.75 2.25
CA ALA A 124 5.60 11.77 1.56
C ALA A 124 7.02 11.27 1.23
N LEU A 125 7.67 10.59 2.16
CA LEU A 125 8.98 9.98 1.90
C LEU A 125 8.93 8.99 0.74
N LEU A 126 7.95 8.09 0.77
CA LEU A 126 7.76 7.08 -0.29
C LEU A 126 7.52 7.74 -1.66
N MET A 127 6.61 8.71 -1.71
CA MET A 127 6.25 9.39 -2.94
C MET A 127 7.36 10.29 -3.47
N ASP A 128 7.88 11.19 -2.64
CA ASP A 128 8.79 12.25 -3.09
C ASP A 128 10.18 11.70 -3.42
N LYS A 129 10.66 10.74 -2.66
CA LYS A 129 12.01 10.19 -2.85
C LYS A 129 12.06 9.04 -3.86
N TYR A 130 11.00 8.24 -3.96
CA TYR A 130 11.04 6.98 -4.73
C TYR A 130 10.02 6.91 -5.86
N LEU A 131 8.72 7.07 -5.59
CA LEU A 131 7.69 6.76 -6.58
C LEU A 131 7.46 7.87 -7.59
N THR A 132 7.42 9.12 -7.19
CA THR A 132 7.28 10.24 -8.11
C THR A 132 8.48 10.35 -9.07
N PRO A 133 9.74 10.22 -8.60
CA PRO A 133 10.88 10.15 -9.53
C PRO A 133 10.82 8.98 -10.50
N ALA A 134 10.40 7.79 -10.03
CA ALA A 134 10.24 6.62 -10.90
C ALA A 134 9.17 6.85 -11.98
N ARG A 135 8.04 7.45 -11.60
CA ARG A 135 7.00 7.85 -12.55
C ARG A 135 7.52 8.81 -13.62
N LYS A 136 8.26 9.83 -13.22
CA LYS A 136 8.85 10.82 -14.16
C LYS A 136 9.85 10.19 -15.13
N ARG A 137 10.58 9.16 -14.71
CA ARG A 137 11.51 8.41 -15.56
C ARG A 137 10.81 7.34 -16.41
N GLY A 138 9.51 7.10 -16.22
CA GLY A 138 8.78 6.04 -16.89
C GLY A 138 9.20 4.63 -16.45
N GLU A 139 9.76 4.48 -15.25
CA GLU A 139 10.21 3.19 -14.74
C GLU A 139 9.04 2.31 -14.32
N LYS A 140 9.17 1.01 -14.58
CA LYS A 140 8.26 0.01 -14.05
C LYS A 140 8.56 -0.23 -12.56
N VAL A 141 7.52 -0.15 -11.73
CA VAL A 141 7.59 -0.42 -10.30
C VAL A 141 6.75 -1.64 -9.97
N CYS A 142 7.31 -2.53 -9.17
CA CYS A 142 6.60 -3.70 -8.63
C CYS A 142 6.72 -3.73 -7.11
N ILE A 143 5.72 -4.32 -6.47
CA ILE A 143 5.73 -4.59 -5.02
C ILE A 143 5.60 -6.10 -4.80
N THR A 144 6.41 -6.63 -3.90
CA THR A 144 6.30 -8.03 -3.47
C THR A 144 5.79 -8.06 -2.04
N ILE A 145 4.69 -8.78 -1.84
CA ILE A 145 4.10 -9.04 -0.52
C ILE A 145 4.50 -10.44 -0.09
N LYS A 146 5.23 -10.52 1.01
CA LYS A 146 5.70 -11.81 1.55
C LYS A 146 5.87 -11.81 3.06
#